data_984c62cdb4f9c97daf15267171032819
#
_entry.id   984c62cdb4f9c97daf15267171032819
#
_cell.length_a   1.000
_cell.length_b   1.000
_cell.length_c   1.000
_cell.angle_alpha   90.00
_cell.angle_beta   90.00
_cell.angle_gamma   90.00
#
_symmetry.space_group_name_H-M   'P 1'
#
loop_
_entity.id
_entity.type
_entity.pdbx_description
1 polymer ?
#
loop_
_entity_poly.entity_id
_entity_poly.type
_entity_poly.pdbx_seq_one_letter_code
_entity_poly.pdbx_strand_id
1 'polypeptide(L)'
;MGGNGSGKSITTQSIISFLMDGDRSPERLDSFGGKDRKMEYYLLGDGEKEDETGYVFLEFRKGKTEQYLTIGIGQRAKKGSNLEFAGFCITDGKRVGKDIKLYREIGEKKVPLHLKKELPNTLGSENRIVYTQREYIDMINKNLFGFENVDQYKNLIKFLLKIRGAKLSKETKLTDIYKILNDSLPTLTDEDLRVLIDTMERIKRMEETNEEQKRVLELLKKLEKNYTIYNKNILWKKYQRAVE
;
A
#
# COMPACT_ATOMS: atom_id res chain seq x y z
N MET A 1 -3.52 -22.76 -9.62
CA MET A 1 -4.97 -22.54 -9.36
C MET A 1 -5.44 -23.60 -8.38
N GLY A 2 -6.15 -23.23 -7.28
CA GLY A 2 -6.67 -24.21 -6.31
C GLY A 2 -7.98 -24.85 -6.77
N GLY A 3 -8.23 -26.12 -6.38
CA GLY A 3 -9.49 -26.82 -6.62
C GLY A 3 -10.72 -26.20 -5.94
N ASN A 4 -11.91 -26.73 -6.16
CA ASN A 4 -13.11 -26.32 -5.42
C ASN A 4 -12.93 -26.65 -3.93
N GLY A 5 -13.38 -25.76 -3.03
CA GLY A 5 -13.20 -25.91 -1.57
C GLY A 5 -11.85 -25.44 -1.00
N SER A 6 -10.89 -24.97 -1.84
CA SER A 6 -9.56 -24.53 -1.37
C SER A 6 -9.52 -23.14 -0.69
N GLY A 7 -10.67 -22.58 -0.28
CA GLY A 7 -10.73 -21.29 0.42
C GLY A 7 -10.54 -20.03 -0.43
N LYS A 8 -10.43 -20.14 -1.76
CA LYS A 8 -10.20 -18.98 -2.65
C LYS A 8 -11.19 -17.84 -2.43
N SER A 9 -12.47 -18.15 -2.39
CA SER A 9 -13.54 -17.16 -2.21
C SER A 9 -13.47 -16.50 -0.83
N ILE A 10 -13.13 -17.24 0.21
CA ILE A 10 -12.94 -16.69 1.56
C ILE A 10 -11.76 -15.71 1.56
N THR A 11 -10.62 -16.13 1.00
CA THR A 11 -9.42 -15.28 0.99
C THR A 11 -9.61 -14.02 0.16
N THR A 12 -10.09 -14.12 -1.06
CA THR A 12 -10.16 -12.97 -1.97
C THR A 12 -11.39 -12.09 -1.74
N GLN A 13 -12.52 -12.67 -1.40
CA GLN A 13 -13.77 -11.94 -1.29
C GLN A 13 -14.07 -11.44 0.14
N SER A 14 -13.72 -12.21 1.16
CA SER A 14 -14.03 -11.88 2.54
C SER A 14 -12.86 -11.22 3.27
N ILE A 15 -11.67 -11.81 3.25
CA ILE A 15 -10.51 -11.33 4.00
C ILE A 15 -10.02 -9.97 3.48
N ILE A 16 -9.93 -9.78 2.17
CA ILE A 16 -9.49 -8.49 1.59
C ILE A 16 -10.46 -7.38 1.98
N SER A 17 -11.77 -7.62 1.89
CA SER A 17 -12.77 -6.63 2.27
C SER A 17 -12.72 -6.30 3.76
N PHE A 18 -12.52 -7.32 4.59
CA PHE A 18 -12.34 -7.16 6.03
C PHE A 18 -11.09 -6.33 6.37
N LEU A 19 -9.98 -6.56 5.68
CA LEU A 19 -8.75 -5.78 5.86
C LEU A 19 -8.90 -4.31 5.47
N MET A 20 -9.86 -3.96 4.61
CA MET A 20 -10.06 -2.57 4.23
C MET A 20 -10.81 -1.76 5.28
N ASP A 21 -11.79 -2.31 5.99
CA ASP A 21 -12.62 -1.55 6.93
C ASP A 21 -12.74 -2.14 8.34
N GLY A 22 -12.19 -3.33 8.57
CA GLY A 22 -12.26 -4.02 9.85
C GLY A 22 -13.67 -4.45 10.25
N ASP A 23 -14.63 -4.45 9.32
CA ASP A 23 -16.01 -4.83 9.60
C ASP A 23 -16.13 -6.36 9.69
N ARG A 24 -16.51 -6.85 10.88
CA ARG A 24 -16.62 -8.25 11.26
C ARG A 24 -18.03 -8.81 11.10
N SER A 25 -18.94 -8.05 10.54
CA SER A 25 -20.33 -8.50 10.37
C SER A 25 -20.36 -9.78 9.50
N PRO A 26 -21.25 -10.74 9.81
CA PRO A 26 -21.36 -11.96 9.03
C PRO A 26 -21.59 -11.73 7.54
N GLU A 27 -22.33 -10.69 7.19
CA GLU A 27 -22.59 -10.30 5.80
C GLU A 27 -21.31 -9.84 5.07
N ARG A 28 -20.32 -9.31 5.82
CA ARG A 28 -19.01 -8.96 5.29
C ARG A 28 -18.13 -10.18 5.06
N LEU A 29 -18.20 -11.14 5.96
CA LEU A 29 -17.38 -12.36 5.92
C LEU A 29 -17.92 -13.40 4.94
N ASP A 30 -19.22 -13.37 4.64
CA ASP A 30 -19.82 -14.22 3.62
C ASP A 30 -20.23 -13.43 2.39
N SER A 31 -19.57 -13.69 1.26
CA SER A 31 -19.88 -13.06 -0.03
C SER A 31 -21.26 -13.44 -0.60
N PHE A 32 -21.85 -14.51 -0.08
CA PHE A 32 -23.19 -14.96 -0.45
C PHE A 32 -24.29 -14.48 0.51
N GLY A 33 -23.93 -13.70 1.54
CA GLY A 33 -24.88 -13.07 2.46
C GLY A 33 -25.41 -13.98 3.56
N GLY A 34 -24.73 -15.09 3.84
CA GLY A 34 -25.07 -15.95 4.98
C GLY A 34 -24.81 -15.24 6.30
N LYS A 35 -25.78 -15.31 7.24
CA LYS A 35 -25.68 -14.66 8.56
C LYS A 35 -24.98 -15.52 9.62
N ASP A 36 -24.67 -16.75 9.30
CA ASP A 36 -24.21 -17.75 10.26
C ASP A 36 -22.68 -17.76 10.46
N ARG A 37 -21.94 -17.09 9.60
CA ARG A 37 -20.47 -17.04 9.64
C ARG A 37 -19.97 -15.90 10.51
N LYS A 38 -19.61 -16.23 11.75
CA LYS A 38 -18.96 -15.30 12.67
C LYS A 38 -17.45 -15.45 12.60
N MET A 39 -16.70 -14.39 12.91
CA MET A 39 -15.23 -14.41 12.91
C MET A 39 -14.68 -15.41 13.95
N GLU A 40 -15.35 -15.58 15.08
CA GLU A 40 -15.01 -16.56 16.09
C GLU A 40 -14.95 -17.98 15.53
N TYR A 41 -15.85 -18.30 14.61
CA TYR A 41 -15.87 -19.60 13.94
C TYR A 41 -14.59 -19.87 13.12
N TYR A 42 -14.07 -18.86 12.43
CA TYR A 42 -12.83 -19.00 11.68
C TYR A 42 -11.60 -19.18 12.58
N LEU A 43 -11.64 -18.68 13.80
CA LEU A 43 -10.53 -18.78 14.75
C LEU A 43 -10.64 -20.07 15.60
N LEU A 44 -11.82 -20.36 16.13
CA LEU A 44 -12.03 -21.46 17.06
C LEU A 44 -12.44 -22.79 16.39
N GLY A 45 -12.77 -22.74 15.09
CA GLY A 45 -13.38 -23.87 14.39
C GLY A 45 -14.77 -24.19 14.96
N ASP A 46 -15.21 -25.41 14.82
CA ASP A 46 -16.49 -25.90 15.37
C ASP A 46 -16.43 -26.13 16.90
N GLY A 47 -15.68 -25.32 17.63
CA GLY A 47 -15.50 -25.46 19.08
C GLY A 47 -14.32 -26.34 19.46
N GLU A 48 -13.46 -26.69 18.50
CA GLU A 48 -12.25 -27.51 18.73
C GLU A 48 -11.20 -26.77 19.58
N LYS A 49 -11.20 -25.42 19.53
CA LYS A 49 -10.28 -24.58 20.26
C LYS A 49 -11.01 -23.69 21.25
N GLU A 50 -10.39 -23.42 22.39
CA GLU A 50 -10.96 -22.55 23.43
C GLU A 50 -10.44 -21.11 23.37
N ASP A 51 -9.22 -20.90 22.87
CA ASP A 51 -8.56 -19.61 22.75
C ASP A 51 -7.61 -19.64 21.53
N GLU A 52 -7.83 -18.76 20.58
CA GLU A 52 -6.99 -18.68 19.38
C GLU A 52 -6.83 -17.25 18.93
N THR A 53 -5.62 -16.91 18.45
CA THR A 53 -5.27 -15.62 17.87
C THR A 53 -4.88 -15.82 16.42
N GLY A 54 -5.41 -14.98 15.54
CA GLY A 54 -5.07 -14.98 14.12
C GLY A 54 -4.71 -13.59 13.63
N TYR A 55 -3.84 -13.53 12.64
CA TYR A 55 -3.43 -12.30 11.96
C TYR A 55 -3.70 -12.42 10.46
N VAL A 56 -4.24 -11.35 9.90
CA VAL A 56 -4.37 -11.16 8.45
C VAL A 56 -3.76 -9.83 8.08
N PHE A 57 -3.03 -9.76 6.98
CA PHE A 57 -2.37 -8.53 6.55
C PHE A 57 -2.20 -8.48 5.03
N LEU A 58 -2.06 -7.25 4.51
CA LEU A 58 -1.71 -6.97 3.12
C LEU A 58 -0.49 -6.07 3.11
N GLU A 59 0.50 -6.45 2.32
CA GLU A 59 1.69 -5.67 2.06
C GLU A 59 1.58 -5.01 0.68
N PHE A 60 1.77 -3.71 0.64
CA PHE A 60 1.80 -2.90 -0.57
C PHE A 60 3.22 -2.48 -0.87
N ARG A 61 3.60 -2.49 -2.13
CA ARG A 61 4.87 -1.97 -2.62
C ARG A 61 4.62 -0.80 -3.55
N LYS A 62 5.32 0.31 -3.34
CA LYS A 62 5.20 1.49 -4.19
C LYS A 62 5.97 1.32 -5.50
N GLY A 63 5.27 0.91 -6.55
CA GLY A 63 5.84 0.74 -7.88
C GLY A 63 7.06 -0.20 -7.89
N LYS A 64 8.18 0.26 -8.42
CA LYS A 64 9.46 -0.48 -8.45
C LYS A 64 10.39 -0.15 -7.28
N THR A 65 9.96 0.65 -6.32
CA THR A 65 10.77 1.06 -5.18
C THR A 65 10.81 -0.03 -4.10
N GLU A 66 11.75 0.09 -3.15
CA GLU A 66 11.80 -0.75 -1.94
C GLU A 66 10.97 -0.15 -0.78
N GLN A 67 10.00 0.70 -1.10
CA GLN A 67 9.08 1.26 -0.11
C GLN A 67 7.88 0.32 0.06
N TYR A 68 7.70 -0.14 1.29
CA TYR A 68 6.62 -1.04 1.67
C TYR A 68 5.72 -0.39 2.70
N LEU A 69 4.44 -0.68 2.61
CA LEU A 69 3.42 -0.33 3.58
C LEU A 69 2.60 -1.59 3.84
N THR A 70 2.46 -1.96 5.11
CA THR A 70 1.65 -3.13 5.48
C THR A 70 0.52 -2.70 6.39
N ILE A 71 -0.70 -3.07 6.01
CA ILE A 71 -1.88 -2.97 6.85
C ILE A 71 -2.26 -4.35 7.35
N GLY A 72 -2.75 -4.43 8.57
CA GLY A 72 -3.13 -5.72 9.12
C GLY A 72 -4.11 -5.63 10.29
N ILE A 73 -4.73 -6.76 10.56
CA ILE A 73 -5.67 -6.94 11.66
C ILE A 73 -5.27 -8.22 12.40
N GLY A 74 -5.10 -8.09 13.70
CA GLY A 74 -5.03 -9.21 14.64
C GLY A 74 -6.36 -9.38 15.35
N GLN A 75 -6.80 -10.61 15.50
CA GLN A 75 -8.01 -10.94 16.25
C GLN A 75 -7.75 -12.13 17.17
N ARG A 76 -8.37 -12.10 18.36
CA ARG A 76 -8.35 -13.19 19.30
C ARG A 76 -9.75 -13.54 19.70
N ALA A 77 -10.11 -14.78 19.52
CA ALA A 77 -11.35 -15.36 19.98
C ALA A 77 -11.06 -16.27 21.20
N LYS A 78 -11.82 -16.05 22.27
CA LYS A 78 -11.83 -16.90 23.43
C LYS A 78 -13.27 -17.28 23.74
N LYS A 79 -13.52 -18.57 23.98
CA LYS A 79 -14.86 -19.10 24.28
C LYS A 79 -15.48 -18.35 25.46
N GLY A 80 -16.68 -17.84 25.27
CA GLY A 80 -17.41 -17.08 26.29
C GLY A 80 -16.93 -15.65 26.53
N SER A 81 -16.04 -15.13 25.69
CA SER A 81 -15.54 -13.75 25.75
C SER A 81 -15.80 -13.01 24.45
N ASN A 82 -15.80 -11.68 24.49
CA ASN A 82 -15.89 -10.86 23.29
C ASN A 82 -14.61 -11.01 22.44
N LEU A 83 -14.77 -10.97 21.13
CA LEU A 83 -13.67 -10.98 20.17
C LEU A 83 -12.78 -9.75 20.34
N GLU A 84 -11.50 -9.97 20.63
CA GLU A 84 -10.51 -8.89 20.68
C GLU A 84 -10.07 -8.50 19.27
N PHE A 85 -9.77 -7.23 19.09
CA PHE A 85 -9.36 -6.64 17.83
C PHE A 85 -8.13 -5.75 18.02
N ALA A 86 -7.18 -5.85 17.10
CA ALA A 86 -6.06 -4.92 16.97
C ALA A 86 -5.77 -4.68 15.49
N GLY A 87 -6.03 -3.47 15.01
CA GLY A 87 -5.61 -3.03 13.68
C GLY A 87 -4.21 -2.43 13.74
N PHE A 88 -3.38 -2.65 12.72
CA PHE A 88 -2.05 -2.08 12.66
C PHE A 88 -1.65 -1.62 11.25
N CYS A 89 -0.75 -0.65 11.21
CA CYS A 89 -0.13 -0.16 9.97
C CYS A 89 1.37 -0.03 10.18
N ILE A 90 2.15 -0.66 9.30
CA ILE A 90 3.61 -0.63 9.29
C ILE A 90 4.02 0.30 8.16
N THR A 91 4.67 1.42 8.50
CA THR A 91 5.05 2.49 7.57
C THR A 91 6.57 2.69 7.49
N ASP A 92 7.33 2.05 8.37
CA ASP A 92 8.80 2.16 8.45
C ASP A 92 9.56 1.30 7.43
N GLY A 93 8.83 0.68 6.49
CA GLY A 93 9.40 -0.17 5.45
C GLY A 93 9.71 -1.60 5.88
N LYS A 94 9.56 -1.94 7.16
CA LYS A 94 9.72 -3.31 7.66
C LYS A 94 8.63 -4.22 7.12
N ARG A 95 9.00 -5.46 6.89
CA ARG A 95 8.14 -6.47 6.25
C ARG A 95 7.78 -7.59 7.22
N VAL A 96 6.51 -7.98 7.22
CA VAL A 96 6.04 -9.14 7.98
C VAL A 96 6.62 -10.42 7.36
N GLY A 97 7.18 -11.26 8.22
CA GLY A 97 7.82 -12.52 7.82
C GLY A 97 9.31 -12.39 7.49
N LYS A 98 9.84 -11.18 7.28
CA LYS A 98 11.28 -10.91 7.16
C LYS A 98 11.82 -10.22 8.41
N ASP A 99 11.36 -9.00 8.65
CA ASP A 99 11.87 -8.12 9.71
C ASP A 99 11.01 -8.22 10.98
N ILE A 100 9.71 -8.51 10.81
CA ILE A 100 8.73 -8.60 11.88
C ILE A 100 8.08 -9.99 11.86
N LYS A 101 8.12 -10.68 12.98
CA LYS A 101 7.39 -11.95 13.18
C LYS A 101 6.15 -11.68 14.03
N LEU A 102 4.96 -12.02 13.53
CA LEU A 102 3.69 -11.93 14.27
C LEU A 102 3.43 -13.17 15.15
N TYR A 103 4.46 -13.97 15.38
CA TYR A 103 4.44 -15.15 16.22
C TYR A 103 5.75 -15.28 16.99
N ARG A 104 5.70 -16.00 18.10
CA ARG A 104 6.88 -16.47 18.82
C ARG A 104 7.03 -17.98 18.65
N GLU A 105 8.25 -18.45 18.69
CA GLU A 105 8.58 -19.87 18.64
C GLU A 105 8.72 -20.42 20.05
N ILE A 106 7.93 -21.44 20.38
CA ILE A 106 7.99 -22.16 21.66
C ILE A 106 8.23 -23.63 21.31
N GLY A 107 9.48 -24.06 21.39
CA GLY A 107 9.91 -25.34 20.84
C GLY A 107 9.67 -25.39 19.33
N GLU A 108 8.97 -26.40 18.85
CA GLU A 108 8.60 -26.55 17.43
C GLU A 108 7.30 -25.81 17.04
N LYS A 109 6.60 -25.23 18.00
CA LYS A 109 5.30 -24.57 17.75
C LYS A 109 5.46 -23.08 17.54
N LYS A 110 4.76 -22.56 16.52
CA LYS A 110 4.59 -21.13 16.29
C LYS A 110 3.31 -20.67 16.99
N VAL A 111 3.47 -19.80 17.97
CA VAL A 111 2.36 -19.24 18.76
C VAL A 111 2.19 -17.78 18.37
N PRO A 112 0.99 -17.36 17.91
CA PRO A 112 0.73 -15.97 17.58
C PRO A 112 0.99 -15.02 18.75
N LEU A 113 1.43 -13.80 18.46
CA LEU A 113 1.68 -12.78 19.48
C LEU A 113 0.36 -12.35 20.14
N HIS A 114 0.43 -11.98 21.41
CA HIS A 114 -0.72 -11.43 22.12
C HIS A 114 -0.98 -9.98 21.67
N LEU A 115 -2.23 -9.66 21.27
CA LEU A 115 -2.61 -8.41 20.62
C LEU A 115 -2.24 -7.14 21.41
N LYS A 116 -2.45 -7.15 22.74
CA LYS A 116 -2.24 -5.97 23.58
C LYS A 116 -0.88 -5.93 24.27
N LYS A 117 -0.27 -7.10 24.50
CA LYS A 117 0.98 -7.19 25.29
C LYS A 117 2.23 -7.26 24.43
N GLU A 118 2.20 -8.07 23.38
CA GLU A 118 3.40 -8.41 22.60
C GLU A 118 3.45 -7.68 21.28
N LEU A 119 2.31 -7.51 20.60
CA LEU A 119 2.24 -6.85 19.29
C LEU A 119 2.79 -5.41 19.31
N PRO A 120 2.47 -4.54 20.31
CA PRO A 120 3.02 -3.19 20.37
C PRO A 120 4.54 -3.16 20.46
N ASN A 121 5.11 -4.04 21.29
CA ASN A 121 6.55 -4.13 21.47
C ASN A 121 7.26 -4.61 20.19
N THR A 122 6.63 -5.52 19.46
CA THR A 122 7.17 -6.07 18.22
C THR A 122 7.12 -5.08 17.06
N LEU A 123 6.05 -4.29 16.96
CA LEU A 123 5.89 -3.30 15.90
C LEU A 123 6.71 -2.02 16.18
N GLY A 124 6.97 -1.69 17.45
CA GLY A 124 7.67 -0.47 17.85
C GLY A 124 6.81 0.79 17.80
N SER A 125 7.35 1.90 18.28
CA SER A 125 6.63 3.18 18.41
C SER A 125 6.40 3.92 17.08
N GLU A 126 7.14 3.58 16.04
CA GLU A 126 7.03 4.20 14.71
C GLU A 126 5.80 3.71 13.94
N ASN A 127 5.29 2.54 14.30
CA ASN A 127 4.16 1.90 13.68
C ASN A 127 2.89 2.07 14.51
N ARG A 128 1.78 2.27 13.84
CA ARG A 128 0.52 2.58 14.52
C ARG A 128 -0.31 1.33 14.79
N ILE A 129 -0.81 1.22 16.02
CA ILE A 129 -1.76 0.18 16.44
C ILE A 129 -3.02 0.86 16.99
N VAL A 130 -4.16 0.31 16.65
CA VAL A 130 -5.48 0.77 17.09
C VAL A 130 -6.35 -0.41 17.50
N TYR A 131 -7.29 -0.20 18.41
CA TYR A 131 -8.09 -1.28 18.98
C TYR A 131 -9.58 -1.16 18.65
N THR A 132 -9.98 -0.14 17.89
CA THR A 132 -11.35 0.05 17.43
C THR A 132 -11.41 0.09 15.91
N GLN A 133 -12.54 -0.35 15.36
CA GLN A 133 -12.79 -0.31 13.92
C GLN A 133 -12.73 1.12 13.37
N ARG A 134 -13.28 2.09 14.11
CA ARG A 134 -13.29 3.49 13.68
C ARG A 134 -11.88 4.05 13.52
N GLU A 135 -11.03 3.86 14.52
CA GLU A 135 -9.63 4.28 14.45
C GLU A 135 -8.88 3.55 13.33
N TYR A 136 -9.24 2.30 13.07
CA TYR A 136 -8.66 1.52 11.98
C TYR A 136 -9.00 2.11 10.61
N ILE A 137 -10.26 2.45 10.37
CA ILE A 137 -10.71 3.12 9.15
C ILE A 137 -9.95 4.44 8.95
N ASP A 138 -9.86 5.27 9.99
CA ASP A 138 -9.14 6.55 9.94
C ASP A 138 -7.64 6.35 9.65
N MET A 139 -7.04 5.34 10.25
CA MET A 139 -5.63 4.98 10.04
C MET A 139 -5.39 4.52 8.60
N ILE A 140 -6.23 3.63 8.06
CA ILE A 140 -6.12 3.16 6.68
C ILE A 140 -6.33 4.29 5.69
N ASN A 141 -7.37 5.10 5.89
CA ASN A 141 -7.62 6.24 5.03
C ASN A 141 -6.40 7.17 4.97
N LYS A 142 -5.84 7.53 6.14
CA LYS A 142 -4.70 8.45 6.21
C LYS A 142 -3.43 7.91 5.55
N ASN A 143 -3.14 6.60 5.70
CA ASN A 143 -1.85 6.05 5.25
C ASN A 143 -1.90 5.44 3.85
N LEU A 144 -3.06 5.01 3.37
CA LEU A 144 -3.18 4.28 2.10
C LEU A 144 -3.95 5.06 1.03
N PHE A 145 -5.08 5.71 1.38
CA PHE A 145 -5.97 6.31 0.39
C PHE A 145 -5.91 7.85 0.35
N GLY A 146 -5.78 8.52 1.49
CA GLY A 146 -5.66 9.98 1.57
C GLY A 146 -6.94 10.74 1.26
N PHE A 147 -8.13 10.12 1.39
CA PHE A 147 -9.39 10.84 1.19
C PHE A 147 -9.62 11.87 2.30
N GLU A 148 -10.04 13.06 1.93
CA GLU A 148 -10.36 14.14 2.88
C GLU A 148 -11.57 13.80 3.74
N ASN A 149 -12.56 13.11 3.15
CA ASN A 149 -13.80 12.74 3.83
C ASN A 149 -13.89 11.23 4.02
N VAL A 150 -14.20 10.81 5.24
CA VAL A 150 -14.45 9.39 5.59
C VAL A 150 -15.60 8.79 4.78
N ASP A 151 -16.55 9.59 4.34
CA ASP A 151 -17.67 9.09 3.52
C ASP A 151 -17.24 8.71 2.10
N GLN A 152 -16.25 9.38 1.53
CA GLN A 152 -15.62 8.98 0.26
C GLN A 152 -14.94 7.60 0.42
N TYR A 153 -14.23 7.39 1.51
CA TYR A 153 -13.65 6.10 1.83
C TYR A 153 -14.72 5.01 1.98
N LYS A 154 -15.80 5.28 2.72
CA LYS A 154 -16.94 4.34 2.84
C LYS A 154 -17.59 4.02 1.50
N ASN A 155 -17.66 4.97 0.60
CA ASN A 155 -18.19 4.75 -0.75
C ASN A 155 -17.26 3.85 -1.58
N LEU A 156 -15.94 4.03 -1.48
CA LEU A 156 -14.97 3.12 -2.08
C LEU A 156 -15.17 1.69 -1.55
N ILE A 157 -15.30 1.51 -0.24
CA ILE A 157 -15.55 0.20 0.36
C ILE A 157 -16.86 -0.41 -0.16
N LYS A 158 -17.94 0.36 -0.21
CA LYS A 158 -19.21 -0.12 -0.80
C LYS A 158 -19.05 -0.55 -2.26
N PHE A 159 -18.23 0.16 -3.03
CA PHE A 159 -17.92 -0.20 -4.41
C PHE A 159 -17.15 -1.53 -4.49
N LEU A 160 -16.09 -1.68 -3.70
CA LEU A 160 -15.31 -2.93 -3.62
C LEU A 160 -16.19 -4.13 -3.24
N LEU A 161 -17.14 -3.92 -2.31
CA LEU A 161 -18.09 -4.96 -1.91
C LEU A 161 -19.07 -5.32 -3.02
N LYS A 162 -19.50 -4.36 -3.81
CA LYS A 162 -20.34 -4.64 -4.99
C LYS A 162 -19.58 -5.43 -6.03
N ILE A 163 -18.32 -5.08 -6.33
CA ILE A 163 -17.49 -5.79 -7.32
C ILE A 163 -17.22 -7.24 -6.90
N ARG A 164 -17.03 -7.52 -5.61
CA ARG A 164 -16.75 -8.89 -5.15
C ARG A 164 -17.92 -9.85 -5.33
N GLY A 165 -19.15 -9.33 -5.42
CA GLY A 165 -20.35 -10.15 -5.54
C GLY A 165 -20.44 -10.83 -6.91
N ALA A 166 -20.65 -12.14 -6.94
CA ALA A 166 -20.82 -12.91 -8.18
C ALA A 166 -22.03 -12.49 -9.04
N LYS A 167 -22.90 -11.64 -8.53
CA LYS A 167 -24.11 -11.15 -9.22
C LYS A 167 -23.93 -9.84 -9.97
N LEU A 168 -22.69 -9.36 -10.14
CA LEU A 168 -22.40 -8.07 -10.79
C LEU A 168 -23.05 -7.94 -12.19
N SER A 169 -23.16 -9.04 -12.91
CA SER A 169 -23.66 -9.03 -14.30
C SER A 169 -25.17 -8.90 -14.44
N LYS A 170 -25.94 -9.11 -13.37
CA LYS A 170 -27.43 -9.12 -13.46
C LYS A 170 -28.13 -7.91 -12.85
N GLU A 171 -27.54 -7.27 -11.83
CA GLU A 171 -28.23 -6.24 -11.05
C GLU A 171 -27.54 -4.86 -11.04
N THR A 172 -26.28 -4.77 -11.45
CA THR A 172 -25.54 -3.50 -11.43
C THR A 172 -25.41 -2.93 -12.83
N LYS A 173 -26.09 -1.81 -13.09
CA LYS A 173 -25.93 -1.07 -14.34
C LYS A 173 -24.56 -0.39 -14.34
N LEU A 174 -23.91 -0.33 -15.52
CA LEU A 174 -22.65 0.39 -15.70
C LEU A 174 -22.73 1.84 -15.20
N THR A 175 -23.91 2.47 -15.32
CA THR A 175 -24.22 3.80 -14.81
C THR A 175 -24.06 3.90 -13.28
N ASP A 176 -24.39 2.85 -12.53
CA ASP A 176 -24.27 2.84 -11.07
C ASP A 176 -22.81 2.74 -10.65
N ILE A 177 -22.01 1.97 -11.38
CA ILE A 177 -20.54 1.88 -11.18
C ILE A 177 -19.91 3.24 -11.45
N TYR A 178 -20.30 3.87 -12.58
CA TYR A 178 -19.77 5.19 -12.95
C TYR A 178 -20.11 6.26 -11.91
N LYS A 179 -21.36 6.24 -11.42
CA LYS A 179 -21.81 7.17 -10.37
C LYS A 179 -21.04 6.98 -9.07
N ILE A 180 -20.84 5.73 -8.62
CA ILE A 180 -20.10 5.44 -7.38
C ILE A 180 -18.62 5.83 -7.52
N LEU A 181 -18.00 5.60 -8.68
CA LEU A 181 -16.62 6.05 -8.95
C LEU A 181 -16.53 7.57 -8.93
N ASN A 182 -17.45 8.25 -9.62
CA ASN A 182 -17.48 9.71 -9.68
C ASN A 182 -17.74 10.34 -8.30
N ASP A 183 -18.62 9.76 -7.50
CA ASP A 183 -18.94 10.21 -6.14
C ASP A 183 -17.81 9.86 -5.12
N SER A 184 -16.94 8.89 -5.45
CA SER A 184 -15.84 8.43 -4.57
C SER A 184 -14.52 9.12 -4.88
N LEU A 185 -14.33 9.61 -6.10
CA LEU A 185 -13.14 10.37 -6.47
C LEU A 185 -13.33 11.82 -6.02
N PRO A 186 -12.37 12.41 -5.29
CA PRO A 186 -12.41 13.84 -5.06
C PRO A 186 -12.41 14.55 -6.42
N THR A 187 -13.37 15.43 -6.62
CA THR A 187 -13.35 16.34 -7.77
C THR A 187 -12.09 17.19 -7.63
N LEU A 188 -11.21 17.13 -8.63
CA LEU A 188 -10.08 18.05 -8.71
C LEU A 188 -10.64 19.47 -8.64
N THR A 189 -10.22 20.22 -7.64
CA THR A 189 -10.56 21.63 -7.54
C THR A 189 -9.74 22.41 -8.56
N ASP A 190 -10.21 23.60 -8.97
CA ASP A 190 -9.42 24.48 -9.85
C ASP A 190 -8.06 24.81 -9.25
N GLU A 191 -7.94 24.79 -7.93
CA GLU A 191 -6.72 25.00 -7.18
C GLU A 191 -5.74 23.82 -7.31
N ASP A 192 -6.23 22.58 -7.26
CA ASP A 192 -5.44 21.36 -7.51
C ASP A 192 -4.93 21.31 -8.94
N LEU A 193 -5.78 21.70 -9.89
CA LEU A 193 -5.41 21.80 -11.32
C LEU A 193 -4.34 22.88 -11.54
N ARG A 194 -4.42 24.02 -10.86
CA ARG A 194 -3.40 25.07 -10.91
C ARG A 194 -2.03 24.56 -10.43
N VAL A 195 -1.99 23.93 -9.26
CA VAL A 195 -0.74 23.37 -8.71
C VAL A 195 -0.15 22.31 -9.66
N LEU A 196 -1.00 21.50 -10.28
CA LEU A 196 -0.56 20.51 -11.27
C LEU A 196 0.02 21.19 -12.52
N ILE A 197 -0.67 22.19 -13.06
CA ILE A 197 -0.22 22.96 -14.25
C ILE A 197 1.10 23.66 -13.96
N ASP A 198 1.22 24.37 -12.85
CA ASP A 198 2.45 25.04 -12.42
C ASP A 198 3.62 24.06 -12.27
N THR A 199 3.34 22.88 -11.74
CA THR A 199 4.34 21.82 -11.59
C THR A 199 4.79 21.27 -12.94
N MET A 200 3.87 21.03 -13.86
CA MET A 200 4.17 20.57 -15.22
C MET A 200 4.97 21.61 -16.01
N GLU A 201 4.60 22.90 -15.93
CA GLU A 201 5.36 23.99 -16.56
C GLU A 201 6.77 24.10 -15.99
N ARG A 202 6.93 23.91 -14.69
CA ARG A 202 8.23 23.92 -14.03
C ARG A 202 9.11 22.75 -14.49
N ILE A 203 8.55 21.55 -14.60
CA ILE A 203 9.25 20.39 -15.14
C ILE A 203 9.70 20.68 -16.58
N LYS A 204 8.81 21.19 -17.42
CA LYS A 204 9.12 21.52 -18.82
C LYS A 204 10.26 22.53 -18.93
N ARG A 205 10.24 23.61 -18.14
CA ARG A 205 11.34 24.58 -18.09
C ARG A 205 12.67 23.95 -17.66
N MET A 206 12.62 23.02 -16.68
CA MET A 206 13.82 22.30 -16.26
C MET A 206 14.35 21.35 -17.34
N GLU A 207 13.50 20.71 -18.12
CA GLU A 207 13.89 19.88 -19.26
C GLU A 207 14.55 20.74 -20.36
N GLU A 208 13.94 21.86 -20.73
CA GLU A 208 14.50 22.81 -21.71
C GLU A 208 15.89 23.33 -21.29
N THR A 209 16.04 23.72 -20.02
CA THR A 209 17.32 24.16 -19.46
C THR A 209 18.37 23.04 -19.49
N ASN A 210 17.98 21.81 -19.18
CA ASN A 210 18.89 20.66 -19.20
C ASN A 210 19.36 20.34 -20.63
N GLU A 211 18.49 20.42 -21.62
CA GLU A 211 18.86 20.24 -23.03
C GLU A 211 19.82 21.32 -23.51
N GLU A 212 19.61 22.58 -23.12
CA GLU A 212 20.50 23.66 -23.43
C GLU A 212 21.89 23.49 -22.78
N GLN A 213 21.92 23.08 -21.50
CA GLN A 213 23.17 22.76 -20.79
C GLN A 213 23.93 21.61 -21.45
N LYS A 214 23.25 20.58 -21.93
CA LYS A 214 23.87 19.48 -22.67
C LYS A 214 24.50 19.97 -23.98
N ARG A 215 23.82 20.83 -24.72
CA ARG A 215 24.38 21.44 -25.95
C ARG A 215 25.62 22.27 -25.66
N VAL A 216 25.58 23.11 -24.63
CA VAL A 216 26.73 23.90 -24.20
C VAL A 216 27.90 22.99 -23.80
N LEU A 217 27.65 21.91 -23.05
CA LEU A 217 28.67 20.95 -22.66
C LEU A 217 29.34 20.30 -23.90
N GLU A 218 28.56 19.92 -24.91
CA GLU A 218 29.10 19.35 -26.14
C GLU A 218 29.97 20.35 -26.90
N LEU A 219 29.56 21.63 -26.97
CA LEU A 219 30.36 22.68 -27.59
C LEU A 219 31.66 22.94 -26.85
N LEU A 220 31.64 22.96 -25.52
CA LEU A 220 32.83 23.10 -24.68
C LEU A 220 33.78 21.91 -24.85
N LYS A 221 33.31 20.69 -24.94
CA LYS A 221 34.16 19.52 -25.26
C LYS A 221 34.82 19.61 -26.64
N LYS A 222 34.11 20.12 -27.64
CA LYS A 222 34.68 20.36 -28.97
C LYS A 222 35.77 21.48 -28.93
N LEU A 223 35.51 22.54 -28.19
CA LEU A 223 36.46 23.62 -27.97
C LEU A 223 37.72 23.13 -27.27
N GLU A 224 37.60 22.39 -26.21
CA GLU A 224 38.71 21.76 -25.46
C GLU A 224 39.57 20.89 -26.37
N LYS A 225 38.94 20.04 -27.18
CA LYS A 225 39.65 19.20 -28.16
C LYS A 225 40.46 20.02 -29.15
N ASN A 226 39.84 21.07 -29.73
CA ASN A 226 40.51 21.95 -30.70
C ASN A 226 41.64 22.73 -30.04
N TYR A 227 41.44 23.24 -28.82
CA TYR A 227 42.45 23.93 -28.03
C TYR A 227 43.67 23.03 -27.70
N THR A 228 43.39 21.79 -27.37
CA THR A 228 44.45 20.80 -27.14
C THR A 228 45.31 20.55 -28.39
N ILE A 229 44.66 20.43 -29.57
CA ILE A 229 45.35 20.26 -30.85
C ILE A 229 46.17 21.54 -31.19
N TYR A 230 45.58 22.70 -30.98
CA TYR A 230 46.27 23.98 -31.19
C TYR A 230 47.53 24.11 -30.32
N ASN A 231 47.43 23.83 -29.04
CA ASN A 231 48.57 23.85 -28.12
C ASN A 231 49.67 22.86 -28.49
N LYS A 232 49.32 21.62 -28.89
CA LYS A 232 50.27 20.65 -29.40
C LYS A 232 51.04 21.17 -30.61
N ASN A 233 50.33 21.82 -31.56
CA ASN A 233 50.96 22.40 -32.76
C ASN A 233 51.89 23.58 -32.43
N ILE A 234 51.52 24.43 -31.46
CA ILE A 234 52.40 25.52 -31.00
C ILE A 234 53.66 24.97 -30.32
N LEU A 235 53.51 23.96 -29.43
CA LEU A 235 54.62 23.35 -28.78
C LEU A 235 55.57 22.66 -29.77
N TRP A 236 55.01 21.99 -30.78
CA TRP A 236 55.78 21.37 -31.87
C TRP A 236 56.56 22.41 -32.65
N LYS A 237 55.97 23.53 -33.04
CA LYS A 237 56.66 24.64 -33.73
C LYS A 237 57.77 25.27 -32.88
N LYS A 238 57.56 25.44 -31.58
CA LYS A 238 58.57 25.95 -30.64
C LYS A 238 59.74 24.97 -30.51
N TYR A 239 59.47 23.66 -30.44
CA TYR A 239 60.50 22.62 -30.41
C TYR A 239 61.36 22.64 -31.68
N GLN A 240 60.76 22.70 -32.87
CA GLN A 240 61.49 22.77 -34.12
C GLN A 240 62.44 23.98 -34.17
N ARG A 241 62.01 25.17 -33.74
CA ARG A 241 62.83 26.39 -33.69
C ARG A 241 63.94 26.37 -32.67
N ALA A 242 63.87 25.47 -31.66
CA ALA A 242 64.88 25.34 -30.64
C ALA A 242 65.93 24.29 -31.00
N VAL A 243 65.71 23.45 -32.00
CA VAL A 243 66.59 22.39 -32.49
C VAL A 243 67.38 22.83 -33.76
N GLU A 244 66.86 23.85 -34.45
CA GLU A 244 67.59 24.60 -35.48
C GLU A 244 68.60 25.63 -34.83
#